data_d87baf9c563c6f0d562b39da014f9b0f
#
_entry.id   d87baf9c563c6f0d562b39da014f9b0f
#
_cell.length_a   1.000
_cell.length_b   1.000
_cell.length_c   1.000
_cell.angle_alpha   90.00
_cell.angle_beta   90.00
_cell.angle_gamma   90.00
#
_symmetry.space_group_name_H-M   'P 1'
#
loop_
_entity.id
_entity.type
_entity.pdbx_description
1 polymer ?
#
loop_
_entity_poly.entity_id
_entity_poly.type
_entity_poly.pdbx_seq_one_letter_code
_entity_poly.pdbx_strand_id
1 'polypeptide(L)'
;MITGRFFAAGADRRIAITIFILLAVAIIVPLLNLAVSPTSAFYVPSYVVALTGKYLCYALLALALDLVWGYCGILSLGHGAFFALGGYAMGMYLMRQIGSRGVYGNPLLPDFMVFLNYGELPWFWYGFDQFWFAAIMVLAVPGLLAFVFGWFAFRSRVTGVYLSIITQAMTYALLLAFFRNDMGFGGNNGLTDFKDILGYNVQADATRSALFAASAITLALAVFVTWAIVGSKYGKLLMAVRDAESRTRFLGWRAENIKLFAFTVSAVMAGIAGALYVPQVGIINPGEFEPSNSIEVVVWAAVGGRGTIVGPIIGALMVNAGKSWFTGVLPAFWLFALGGLFVAVTLFLPKGIVGMWDSWRGNARALREASIAEEAGTDPDVPPPPKIVRSAARTPGDWSASGPEPQPAE
;
A
#
# COMPACT_ATOMS: atom_id res chain seq x y z
N MET A 1 5.58 -29.18 13.32
CA MET A 1 6.56 -28.43 14.10
C MET A 1 7.70 -27.93 13.19
N ILE A 2 7.40 -27.01 12.23
CA ILE A 2 8.37 -26.29 11.37
C ILE A 2 7.86 -24.85 11.16
N THR A 3 7.72 -24.12 12.24
CA THR A 3 7.18 -22.76 12.26
C THR A 3 8.20 -21.69 12.65
N GLY A 4 9.49 -21.97 12.64
CA GLY A 4 10.40 -21.18 13.44
C GLY A 4 11.57 -20.46 12.79
N ARG A 5 11.80 -20.48 11.48
CA ARG A 5 13.10 -19.97 11.01
C ARG A 5 13.16 -19.09 9.76
N PHE A 6 12.05 -18.58 9.26
CA PHE A 6 12.05 -17.70 8.09
C PHE A 6 11.87 -16.20 8.39
N PHE A 7 11.38 -15.85 9.56
CA PHE A 7 11.55 -14.50 10.09
C PHE A 7 12.74 -14.53 11.04
N ALA A 8 13.83 -13.89 10.67
CA ALA A 8 14.87 -13.61 11.63
C ALA A 8 14.23 -12.89 12.83
N ALA A 9 14.56 -13.27 14.06
CA ALA A 9 14.00 -12.70 15.28
C ALA A 9 13.98 -11.14 15.29
N GLY A 10 14.82 -10.51 14.47
CA GLY A 10 14.86 -9.09 14.24
C GLY A 10 13.73 -8.54 13.37
N ALA A 11 13.15 -9.32 12.44
CA ALA A 11 12.03 -8.87 11.60
C ALA A 11 10.73 -8.88 12.39
N ASP A 12 10.47 -9.93 13.17
CA ASP A 12 9.29 -10.01 14.04
C ASP A 12 9.29 -8.88 15.08
N ARG A 13 10.46 -8.57 15.64
CA ARG A 13 10.63 -7.45 16.58
C ARG A 13 10.31 -6.10 15.93
N ARG A 14 10.73 -5.86 14.67
CA ARG A 14 10.41 -4.61 13.96
C ARG A 14 8.92 -4.47 13.71
N ILE A 15 8.26 -5.54 13.31
CA ILE A 15 6.82 -5.54 13.07
C ILE A 15 6.07 -5.26 14.38
N ALA A 16 6.43 -5.92 15.47
CA ALA A 16 5.86 -5.67 16.79
C ALA A 16 6.07 -4.21 17.24
N ILE A 17 7.27 -3.65 17.04
CA ILE A 17 7.56 -2.25 17.34
C ILE A 17 6.69 -1.32 16.47
N THR A 18 6.55 -1.61 15.17
CA THR A 18 5.72 -0.79 14.26
C THR A 18 4.26 -0.79 14.68
N ILE A 19 3.70 -1.97 15.01
CA ILE A 19 2.32 -2.08 15.52
C ILE A 19 2.20 -1.29 16.83
N PHE A 20 3.13 -1.43 17.74
CA PHE A 20 3.13 -0.70 19.02
C PHE A 20 3.18 0.82 18.80
N ILE A 21 4.05 1.31 17.90
CA ILE A 21 4.15 2.73 17.56
C ILE A 21 2.83 3.24 16.97
N LEU A 22 2.21 2.49 16.04
CA LEU A 22 0.94 2.87 15.42
C LEU A 22 -0.18 2.95 16.46
N LEU A 23 -0.27 1.98 17.37
CA LEU A 23 -1.26 2.00 18.46
C LEU A 23 -0.98 3.12 19.47
N ALA A 24 0.28 3.39 19.80
CA ALA A 24 0.65 4.51 20.65
C ALA A 24 0.28 5.85 20.02
N VAL A 25 0.58 6.03 18.73
CA VAL A 25 0.24 7.24 17.96
C VAL A 25 -1.28 7.39 17.85
N ALA A 26 -2.04 6.29 17.68
CA ALA A 26 -3.50 6.30 17.65
C ALA A 26 -4.13 6.85 18.95
N ILE A 27 -3.42 6.78 20.09
CA ILE A 27 -3.88 7.28 21.38
C ILE A 27 -3.27 8.66 21.69
N ILE A 28 -1.96 8.82 21.51
CA ILE A 28 -1.23 10.01 21.91
C ILE A 28 -1.67 11.23 21.08
N VAL A 29 -1.80 11.13 19.76
CA VAL A 29 -2.15 12.27 18.91
C VAL A 29 -3.54 12.81 19.20
N PRO A 30 -4.61 11.99 19.33
CA PRO A 30 -5.91 12.47 19.80
C PRO A 30 -5.87 13.12 21.17
N LEU A 31 -5.13 12.57 22.13
CA LEU A 31 -4.98 13.18 23.45
C LEU A 31 -4.30 14.55 23.38
N LEU A 32 -3.26 14.71 22.60
CA LEU A 32 -2.57 15.98 22.42
C LEU A 32 -3.45 17.01 21.69
N ASN A 33 -4.36 16.59 20.82
CA ASN A 33 -5.31 17.47 20.15
C ASN A 33 -6.47 17.90 21.06
N LEU A 34 -7.04 16.98 21.84
CA LEU A 34 -8.29 17.22 22.57
C LEU A 34 -8.08 17.66 24.03
N ALA A 35 -7.02 17.19 24.70
CA ALA A 35 -6.79 17.43 26.11
C ALA A 35 -5.77 18.56 26.40
N VAL A 36 -4.97 18.93 25.42
CA VAL A 36 -3.92 19.96 25.58
C VAL A 36 -4.45 21.32 25.14
N SER A 37 -4.18 22.36 25.94
CA SER A 37 -4.57 23.75 25.57
C SER A 37 -3.91 24.19 24.27
N PRO A 38 -4.63 24.92 23.39
CA PRO A 38 -4.08 25.46 22.13
C PRO A 38 -2.87 26.38 22.28
N THR A 39 -2.63 26.92 23.47
CA THR A 39 -1.46 27.77 23.78
C THR A 39 -0.21 26.98 24.15
N SER A 40 -0.31 25.66 24.37
CA SER A 40 0.79 24.79 24.75
C SER A 40 1.64 24.41 23.53
N ALA A 41 2.96 24.29 23.74
CA ALA A 41 3.90 23.81 22.72
C ALA A 41 3.65 22.34 22.28
N PHE A 42 2.91 21.57 23.08
CA PHE A 42 2.54 20.17 22.77
C PHE A 42 1.19 20.03 22.09
N TYR A 43 0.47 21.12 21.85
CA TYR A 43 -0.81 21.06 21.16
C TYR A 43 -0.64 20.66 19.69
N VAL A 44 -1.40 19.68 19.25
CA VAL A 44 -1.43 19.24 17.85
C VAL A 44 -2.69 19.83 17.20
N PRO A 45 -2.56 20.79 16.26
CA PRO A 45 -3.70 21.38 15.57
C PRO A 45 -4.51 20.36 14.77
N SER A 46 -5.83 20.52 14.70
CA SER A 46 -6.75 19.59 14.03
C SER A 46 -6.46 19.41 12.54
N TYR A 47 -5.90 20.43 11.86
CA TYR A 47 -5.47 20.28 10.46
C TYR A 47 -4.28 19.31 10.32
N VAL A 48 -3.36 19.26 11.29
CA VAL A 48 -2.24 18.34 11.32
C VAL A 48 -2.74 16.90 11.56
N VAL A 49 -3.74 16.75 12.44
CA VAL A 49 -4.39 15.45 12.69
C VAL A 49 -5.02 14.92 11.42
N ALA A 50 -5.81 15.73 10.69
CA ALA A 50 -6.42 15.34 9.42
C ALA A 50 -5.36 15.03 8.34
N LEU A 51 -4.32 15.87 8.22
CA LEU A 51 -3.24 15.68 7.26
C LEU A 51 -2.44 14.40 7.51
N THR A 52 -2.07 14.15 8.77
CA THR A 52 -1.34 12.93 9.14
C THR A 52 -2.21 11.69 9.04
N GLY A 53 -3.51 11.80 9.33
CA GLY A 53 -4.49 10.73 9.09
C GLY A 53 -4.59 10.35 7.61
N LYS A 54 -4.61 11.34 6.71
CA LYS A 54 -4.50 11.12 5.25
C LYS A 54 -3.23 10.34 4.90
N TYR A 55 -2.08 10.67 5.51
CA TYR A 55 -0.83 9.93 5.25
C TYR A 55 -0.88 8.49 5.73
N LEU A 56 -1.59 8.20 6.83
CA LEU A 56 -1.80 6.81 7.29
C LEU A 56 -2.65 6.01 6.29
N CYS A 57 -3.64 6.63 5.65
CA CYS A 57 -4.41 5.99 4.58
C CYS A 57 -3.51 5.68 3.36
N TYR A 58 -2.62 6.59 2.99
CA TYR A 58 -1.65 6.34 1.92
C TYR A 58 -0.61 5.28 2.30
N ALA A 59 -0.21 5.22 3.56
CA ALA A 59 0.66 4.15 4.06
C ALA A 59 -0.02 2.77 3.99
N LEU A 60 -1.33 2.70 4.27
CA LEU A 60 -2.13 1.49 4.10
C LEU A 60 -2.21 1.07 2.62
N LEU A 61 -2.41 2.03 1.71
CA LEU A 61 -2.43 1.78 0.26
C LEU A 61 -1.06 1.28 -0.24
N ALA A 62 0.04 1.87 0.24
CA ALA A 62 1.39 1.44 -0.11
C ALA A 62 1.70 0.03 0.40
N LEU A 63 1.26 -0.31 1.62
CA LEU A 63 1.38 -1.65 2.18
C LEU A 63 0.55 -2.66 1.38
N ALA A 64 -0.66 -2.27 0.95
CA ALA A 64 -1.52 -3.10 0.10
C ALA A 64 -0.83 -3.42 -1.23
N LEU A 65 -0.24 -2.44 -1.90
CA LEU A 65 0.54 -2.65 -3.12
C LEU A 65 1.74 -3.57 -2.88
N ASP A 66 2.47 -3.39 -1.78
CA ASP A 66 3.68 -4.18 -1.49
C ASP A 66 3.36 -5.65 -1.24
N LEU A 67 2.19 -5.98 -0.71
CA LEU A 67 1.75 -7.38 -0.57
C LEU A 67 1.79 -8.11 -1.92
N VAL A 68 1.38 -7.45 -3.00
CA VAL A 68 1.36 -8.03 -4.35
C VAL A 68 2.68 -7.83 -5.06
N TRP A 69 3.25 -6.65 -5.00
CA TRP A 69 4.48 -6.35 -5.72
C TRP A 69 5.73 -6.90 -5.01
N GLY A 70 5.82 -6.70 -3.71
CA GLY A 70 6.98 -7.11 -2.92
C GLY A 70 7.07 -8.61 -2.72
N TYR A 71 5.95 -9.26 -2.40
CA TYR A 71 5.92 -10.68 -2.04
C TYR A 71 5.47 -11.61 -3.16
N CYS A 72 4.61 -11.17 -4.07
CA CYS A 72 4.14 -11.98 -5.20
C CYS A 72 4.82 -11.64 -6.53
N GLY A 73 5.56 -10.52 -6.61
CA GLY A 73 6.30 -10.09 -7.80
C GLY A 73 5.42 -9.46 -8.88
N ILE A 74 4.18 -9.10 -8.58
CA ILE A 74 3.23 -8.53 -9.52
C ILE A 74 3.18 -7.01 -9.34
N LEU A 75 3.68 -6.26 -10.31
CA LEU A 75 3.53 -4.82 -10.34
C LEU A 75 2.14 -4.48 -10.89
N SER A 76 1.26 -3.97 -10.05
CA SER A 76 -0.07 -3.47 -10.45
C SER A 76 -0.10 -1.96 -10.39
N LEU A 77 -0.47 -1.33 -11.50
CA LEU A 77 -0.73 0.10 -11.62
C LEU A 77 -2.24 0.42 -11.50
N GLY A 78 -2.99 -0.50 -10.87
CA GLY A 78 -4.43 -0.39 -10.68
C GLY A 78 -4.87 -0.12 -9.24
N HIS A 79 -3.94 0.04 -8.30
CA HIS A 79 -4.29 0.18 -6.88
C HIS A 79 -5.02 1.48 -6.56
N GLY A 80 -4.78 2.55 -7.34
CA GLY A 80 -5.56 3.77 -7.28
C GLY A 80 -7.06 3.54 -7.56
N ALA A 81 -7.39 2.63 -8.48
CA ALA A 81 -8.78 2.28 -8.76
C ALA A 81 -9.47 1.61 -7.57
N PHE A 82 -8.82 0.66 -6.91
CA PHE A 82 -9.38 0.00 -5.73
C PHE A 82 -9.54 0.98 -4.56
N PHE A 83 -8.57 1.86 -4.37
CA PHE A 83 -8.65 2.95 -3.40
C PHE A 83 -9.83 3.88 -3.68
N ALA A 84 -9.95 4.37 -4.91
CA ALA A 84 -11.02 5.26 -5.32
C ALA A 84 -12.40 4.61 -5.16
N LEU A 85 -12.58 3.34 -5.58
CA LEU A 85 -13.85 2.62 -5.43
C LEU A 85 -14.27 2.49 -3.97
N GLY A 86 -13.35 2.14 -3.06
CA GLY A 86 -13.63 2.12 -1.64
C GLY A 86 -13.99 3.51 -1.10
N GLY A 87 -13.28 4.55 -1.58
CA GLY A 87 -13.58 5.94 -1.29
C GLY A 87 -14.97 6.38 -1.77
N TYR A 88 -15.36 6.01 -2.99
CA TYR A 88 -16.70 6.32 -3.53
C TYR A 88 -17.81 5.60 -2.76
N ALA A 89 -17.59 4.36 -2.34
CA ALA A 89 -18.56 3.64 -1.52
C ALA A 89 -18.80 4.35 -0.17
N MET A 90 -17.74 4.78 0.52
CA MET A 90 -17.86 5.56 1.75
C MET A 90 -18.38 6.97 1.47
N GLY A 91 -17.93 7.63 0.40
CA GLY A 91 -18.35 8.96 0.00
C GLY A 91 -19.84 9.03 -0.26
N MET A 92 -20.43 8.00 -0.90
CA MET A 92 -21.88 7.97 -1.11
C MET A 92 -22.66 7.81 0.18
N TYR A 93 -22.17 7.02 1.14
CA TYR A 93 -22.75 6.99 2.48
C TYR A 93 -22.76 8.38 3.12
N LEU A 94 -21.63 9.10 3.08
CA LEU A 94 -21.53 10.44 3.64
C LEU A 94 -22.44 11.45 2.93
N MET A 95 -22.59 11.36 1.60
CA MET A 95 -23.54 12.16 0.82
C MET A 95 -24.99 11.92 1.26
N ARG A 96 -25.36 10.66 1.52
CA ARG A 96 -26.70 10.30 1.99
C ARG A 96 -27.00 10.82 3.40
N GLN A 97 -25.96 11.02 4.25
CA GLN A 97 -26.12 11.59 5.60
C GLN A 97 -26.40 13.11 5.58
N ILE A 98 -26.18 13.80 4.47
CA ILE A 98 -26.50 15.23 4.33
C ILE A 98 -28.00 15.46 4.43
N GLY A 99 -28.81 14.66 3.74
CA GLY A 99 -30.26 14.76 3.73
C GLY A 99 -30.75 16.14 3.34
N SER A 100 -31.75 16.66 4.04
CA SER A 100 -32.32 18.00 3.78
C SER A 100 -31.40 19.18 4.14
N ARG A 101 -30.21 18.96 4.69
CA ARG A 101 -29.23 20.02 5.03
C ARG A 101 -28.34 20.40 3.85
N GLY A 102 -28.52 19.78 2.71
CA GLY A 102 -27.85 20.13 1.46
C GLY A 102 -28.36 21.45 0.89
N VAL A 103 -27.66 21.95 -0.13
CA VAL A 103 -27.97 23.24 -0.79
C VAL A 103 -29.38 23.21 -1.41
N TYR A 104 -29.78 22.07 -1.97
CA TYR A 104 -31.10 21.90 -2.63
C TYR A 104 -32.17 21.35 -1.68
N GLY A 105 -31.85 21.00 -0.45
CA GLY A 105 -32.80 20.56 0.58
C GLY A 105 -33.56 19.25 0.26
N ASN A 106 -33.06 18.44 -0.66
CA ASN A 106 -33.70 17.18 -1.04
C ASN A 106 -33.30 16.08 -0.04
N PRO A 107 -34.24 15.42 0.66
CA PRO A 107 -33.90 14.39 1.64
C PRO A 107 -33.47 13.05 1.01
N LEU A 108 -33.82 12.81 -0.25
CA LEU A 108 -33.60 11.52 -0.93
C LEU A 108 -32.41 11.56 -1.89
N LEU A 109 -32.23 12.67 -2.60
CA LEU A 109 -31.19 12.81 -3.61
C LEU A 109 -30.05 13.66 -3.10
N PRO A 110 -28.78 13.21 -3.23
CA PRO A 110 -27.61 14.04 -3.01
C PRO A 110 -27.62 15.31 -3.89
N ASP A 111 -27.05 16.39 -3.39
CA ASP A 111 -27.06 17.69 -4.07
C ASP A 111 -26.51 17.65 -5.50
N PHE A 112 -25.46 16.88 -5.76
CA PHE A 112 -24.91 16.76 -7.12
C PHE A 112 -25.90 16.10 -8.09
N MET A 113 -26.75 15.17 -7.62
CA MET A 113 -27.76 14.52 -8.46
C MET A 113 -28.90 15.49 -8.75
N VAL A 114 -29.32 16.29 -7.78
CA VAL A 114 -30.33 17.34 -7.99
C VAL A 114 -29.81 18.36 -9.00
N PHE A 115 -28.56 18.78 -8.86
CA PHE A 115 -27.89 19.68 -9.81
C PHE A 115 -27.85 19.12 -11.24
N LEU A 116 -27.64 17.83 -11.38
CA LEU A 116 -27.62 17.13 -12.67
C LEU A 116 -28.99 16.70 -13.17
N ASN A 117 -30.08 17.17 -12.52
CA ASN A 117 -31.47 16.86 -12.86
C ASN A 117 -31.83 15.36 -12.85
N TYR A 118 -31.26 14.59 -11.91
CA TYR A 118 -31.73 13.22 -11.68
C TYR A 118 -33.09 13.25 -11.02
N GLY A 119 -34.06 12.51 -11.60
CA GLY A 119 -35.42 12.37 -11.02
C GLY A 119 -35.46 11.40 -9.85
N GLU A 120 -34.67 10.37 -9.90
CA GLU A 120 -34.61 9.28 -8.90
C GLU A 120 -33.19 8.86 -8.58
N LEU A 121 -33.02 8.24 -7.41
CA LEU A 121 -31.73 7.65 -7.03
C LEU A 121 -31.47 6.41 -7.91
N PRO A 122 -30.30 6.30 -8.55
CA PRO A 122 -29.92 5.09 -9.28
C PRO A 122 -29.93 3.85 -8.36
N TRP A 123 -30.38 2.72 -8.87
CA TRP A 123 -30.56 1.48 -8.11
C TRP A 123 -29.29 0.99 -7.38
N PHE A 124 -28.11 1.24 -7.96
CA PHE A 124 -26.82 0.83 -7.39
C PHE A 124 -26.40 1.67 -6.17
N TRP A 125 -27.11 2.77 -5.90
CA TRP A 125 -26.92 3.59 -4.70
C TRP A 125 -27.93 3.29 -3.58
N TYR A 126 -28.84 2.34 -3.79
CA TYR A 126 -29.76 1.94 -2.72
C TYR A 126 -28.99 1.27 -1.58
N GLY A 127 -29.41 1.54 -0.33
CA GLY A 127 -28.79 1.01 0.87
C GLY A 127 -27.60 1.79 1.42
N PHE A 128 -27.05 2.76 0.67
CA PHE A 128 -25.95 3.60 1.14
C PHE A 128 -26.36 4.66 2.18
N ASP A 129 -27.60 4.67 2.63
CA ASP A 129 -28.05 5.37 3.82
C ASP A 129 -27.57 4.68 5.13
N GLN A 130 -27.28 3.38 5.06
CA GLN A 130 -26.83 2.57 6.18
C GLN A 130 -25.32 2.38 6.18
N PHE A 131 -24.66 2.68 7.31
CA PHE A 131 -23.21 2.55 7.46
C PHE A 131 -22.73 1.12 7.22
N TRP A 132 -23.43 0.11 7.76
CA TRP A 132 -23.02 -1.29 7.60
C TRP A 132 -23.07 -1.77 6.16
N PHE A 133 -24.06 -1.30 5.39
CA PHE A 133 -24.12 -1.60 3.98
C PHE A 133 -22.92 -0.98 3.24
N ALA A 134 -22.63 0.30 3.49
CA ALA A 134 -21.48 0.98 2.91
C ALA A 134 -20.16 0.29 3.30
N ALA A 135 -20.00 -0.13 4.57
CA ALA A 135 -18.82 -0.85 5.03
C ALA A 135 -18.62 -2.20 4.30
N ILE A 136 -19.71 -2.93 4.02
CA ILE A 136 -19.66 -4.16 3.22
C ILE A 136 -19.26 -3.82 1.78
N MET A 137 -19.82 -2.76 1.19
CA MET A 137 -19.50 -2.35 -0.20
C MET A 137 -18.07 -1.84 -0.35
N VAL A 138 -17.49 -1.21 0.68
CA VAL A 138 -16.05 -0.85 0.73
C VAL A 138 -15.15 -2.06 0.54
N LEU A 139 -15.55 -3.22 1.04
CA LEU A 139 -14.81 -4.48 0.87
C LEU A 139 -15.19 -5.18 -0.44
N ALA A 140 -16.49 -5.24 -0.72
CA ALA A 140 -17.05 -6.03 -1.81
C ALA A 140 -16.72 -5.44 -3.19
N VAL A 141 -16.86 -4.13 -3.39
CA VAL A 141 -16.70 -3.51 -4.71
C VAL A 141 -15.25 -3.61 -5.22
N PRO A 142 -14.22 -3.14 -4.49
CA PRO A 142 -12.84 -3.30 -4.94
C PRO A 142 -12.40 -4.77 -4.95
N GLY A 143 -12.87 -5.58 -3.99
CA GLY A 143 -12.56 -7.01 -3.92
C GLY A 143 -13.15 -7.78 -5.10
N LEU A 144 -14.40 -7.53 -5.47
CA LEU A 144 -15.06 -8.18 -6.61
C LEU A 144 -14.40 -7.76 -7.94
N LEU A 145 -14.13 -6.46 -8.11
CA LEU A 145 -13.41 -5.98 -9.31
C LEU A 145 -12.05 -6.68 -9.43
N ALA A 146 -11.28 -6.70 -8.35
CA ALA A 146 -9.96 -7.35 -8.33
C ALA A 146 -10.07 -8.86 -8.58
N PHE A 147 -11.07 -9.51 -8.01
CA PHE A 147 -11.30 -10.94 -8.22
C PHE A 147 -11.64 -11.25 -9.68
N VAL A 148 -12.62 -10.55 -10.25
CA VAL A 148 -13.06 -10.76 -11.64
C VAL A 148 -11.92 -10.41 -12.61
N PHE A 149 -11.32 -9.25 -12.47
CA PHE A 149 -10.21 -8.82 -13.32
C PHE A 149 -9.01 -9.76 -13.20
N GLY A 150 -8.62 -10.10 -11.98
CA GLY A 150 -7.49 -11.01 -11.70
C GLY A 150 -7.76 -12.43 -12.19
N TRP A 151 -9.00 -12.91 -12.09
CA TRP A 151 -9.39 -14.21 -12.62
C TRP A 151 -9.09 -14.31 -14.12
N PHE A 152 -9.53 -13.34 -14.91
CA PHE A 152 -9.27 -13.32 -16.36
C PHE A 152 -7.79 -13.11 -16.67
N ALA A 153 -7.14 -12.13 -16.02
CA ALA A 153 -5.76 -11.78 -16.29
C ALA A 153 -4.78 -12.92 -15.95
N PHE A 154 -4.90 -13.54 -14.77
CA PHE A 154 -3.98 -14.59 -14.36
C PHE A 154 -4.25 -15.93 -15.08
N ARG A 155 -5.50 -16.22 -15.41
CA ARG A 155 -5.86 -17.42 -16.18
C ARG A 155 -5.42 -17.33 -17.64
N SER A 156 -5.41 -16.13 -18.21
CA SER A 156 -4.82 -15.85 -19.53
C SER A 156 -3.29 -15.80 -19.52
N ARG A 157 -2.66 -16.11 -18.38
CA ARG A 157 -1.20 -16.13 -18.19
C ARG A 157 -0.52 -14.79 -18.51
N VAL A 158 -1.23 -13.69 -18.35
CA VAL A 158 -0.64 -12.35 -18.48
C VAL A 158 0.32 -12.13 -17.32
N THR A 159 1.56 -11.77 -17.63
CA THR A 159 2.63 -11.61 -16.63
C THR A 159 3.49 -10.37 -16.93
N GLY A 160 4.27 -9.94 -15.93
CA GLY A 160 5.25 -8.88 -16.09
C GLY A 160 4.62 -7.53 -16.47
N VAL A 161 5.26 -6.84 -17.41
CA VAL A 161 4.88 -5.48 -17.86
C VAL A 161 3.47 -5.44 -18.46
N TYR A 162 3.04 -6.48 -19.15
CA TYR A 162 1.71 -6.53 -19.76
C TYR A 162 0.60 -6.43 -18.69
N LEU A 163 0.79 -7.07 -17.53
CA LEU A 163 -0.18 -6.98 -16.44
C LEU A 163 -0.24 -5.55 -15.87
N SER A 164 0.91 -4.87 -15.74
CA SER A 164 0.95 -3.47 -15.28
C SER A 164 0.21 -2.56 -16.27
N ILE A 165 0.39 -2.75 -17.57
CA ILE A 165 -0.30 -1.95 -18.60
C ILE A 165 -1.82 -2.20 -18.57
N ILE A 166 -2.26 -3.46 -18.44
CA ILE A 166 -3.71 -3.79 -18.41
C ILE A 166 -4.35 -3.25 -17.12
N THR A 167 -3.68 -3.32 -15.97
CA THR A 167 -4.20 -2.73 -14.73
C THR A 167 -4.28 -1.21 -14.82
N GLN A 168 -3.35 -0.55 -15.50
CA GLN A 168 -3.40 0.89 -15.76
C GLN A 168 -4.52 1.24 -16.72
N ALA A 169 -4.73 0.45 -17.78
CA ALA A 169 -5.84 0.64 -18.70
C ALA A 169 -7.20 0.50 -18.01
N MET A 170 -7.35 -0.48 -17.09
CA MET A 170 -8.54 -0.61 -16.24
C MET A 170 -8.78 0.65 -15.41
N THR A 171 -7.73 1.19 -14.78
CA THR A 171 -7.82 2.41 -13.98
C THR A 171 -8.27 3.61 -14.83
N TYR A 172 -7.71 3.75 -16.02
CA TYR A 172 -8.07 4.82 -16.95
C TYR A 172 -9.52 4.67 -17.49
N ALA A 173 -9.97 3.45 -17.75
CA ALA A 173 -11.35 3.20 -18.15
C ALA A 173 -12.35 3.60 -17.03
N LEU A 174 -12.02 3.29 -15.77
CA LEU A 174 -12.82 3.74 -14.62
C LEU A 174 -12.77 5.26 -14.46
N LEU A 175 -11.62 5.91 -14.64
CA LEU A 175 -11.50 7.36 -14.65
C LEU A 175 -12.52 7.98 -15.63
N LEU A 176 -12.52 7.52 -16.87
CA LEU A 176 -13.44 8.03 -17.90
C LEU A 176 -14.91 7.77 -17.57
N ALA A 177 -15.24 6.60 -17.00
CA ALA A 177 -16.59 6.28 -16.57
C ALA A 177 -17.07 7.20 -15.45
N PHE A 178 -16.22 7.46 -14.45
CA PHE A 178 -16.57 8.29 -13.29
C PHE A 178 -16.58 9.79 -13.60
N PHE A 179 -15.86 10.24 -14.63
CA PHE A 179 -15.94 11.61 -15.12
C PHE A 179 -17.27 11.95 -15.79
N ARG A 180 -18.01 10.94 -16.24
CA ARG A 180 -19.30 11.18 -16.91
C ARG A 180 -20.38 11.56 -15.91
N ASN A 181 -21.06 12.66 -16.18
CA ASN A 181 -22.15 13.15 -15.33
C ASN A 181 -23.38 12.23 -15.35
N ASP A 182 -23.62 11.55 -16.47
CA ASP A 182 -24.76 10.65 -16.68
C ASP A 182 -24.64 9.29 -15.99
N MET A 183 -23.46 8.98 -15.44
CA MET A 183 -23.23 7.74 -14.71
C MET A 183 -23.61 7.80 -13.22
N GLY A 184 -23.96 8.98 -12.69
CA GLY A 184 -24.40 9.14 -11.29
C GLY A 184 -23.31 9.03 -10.23
N PHE A 185 -22.05 9.29 -10.61
CA PHE A 185 -20.87 9.26 -9.71
C PHE A 185 -20.36 10.66 -9.32
N GLY A 186 -21.10 11.71 -9.61
CA GLY A 186 -20.71 13.09 -9.31
C GLY A 186 -19.88 13.79 -10.39
N GLY A 187 -19.52 13.08 -11.47
CA GLY A 187 -18.76 13.66 -12.59
C GLY A 187 -17.46 14.32 -12.16
N ASN A 188 -17.07 15.41 -12.83
CA ASN A 188 -15.82 16.13 -12.56
C ASN A 188 -15.69 16.63 -11.11
N ASN A 189 -16.79 17.04 -10.49
CA ASN A 189 -16.78 17.57 -9.12
C ASN A 189 -16.66 16.48 -8.05
N GLY A 190 -17.02 15.25 -8.38
CA GLY A 190 -17.03 14.13 -7.43
C GLY A 190 -18.08 14.31 -6.33
N LEU A 191 -17.79 13.74 -5.16
CA LEU A 191 -18.60 13.79 -3.95
C LEU A 191 -17.91 14.67 -2.91
N THR A 192 -18.61 15.70 -2.44
CA THR A 192 -18.04 16.73 -1.56
C THR A 192 -19.04 17.18 -0.51
N ASP A 193 -18.62 18.08 0.38
CA ASP A 193 -19.45 18.75 1.38
C ASP A 193 -20.06 17.80 2.43
N PHE A 194 -19.33 16.76 2.80
CA PHE A 194 -19.75 15.80 3.82
C PHE A 194 -20.01 16.50 5.16
N LYS A 195 -21.18 16.24 5.76
CA LYS A 195 -21.58 16.85 7.04
C LYS A 195 -21.32 15.93 8.22
N ASP A 196 -21.86 14.72 8.17
CA ASP A 196 -21.81 13.79 9.29
C ASP A 196 -21.35 12.40 8.91
N ILE A 197 -20.74 11.72 9.88
CA ILE A 197 -20.45 10.30 9.87
C ILE A 197 -21.01 9.68 11.17
N LEU A 198 -21.85 8.65 11.07
CA LEU A 198 -22.49 8.00 12.23
C LEU A 198 -23.21 8.99 13.17
N GLY A 199 -23.75 10.08 12.64
CA GLY A 199 -24.42 11.14 13.41
C GLY A 199 -23.48 12.17 14.05
N TYR A 200 -22.16 12.05 13.88
CA TYR A 200 -21.17 13.02 14.37
C TYR A 200 -20.71 13.92 13.22
N ASN A 201 -20.58 15.21 13.51
CA ASN A 201 -20.08 16.18 12.54
C ASN A 201 -18.63 15.85 12.15
N VAL A 202 -18.37 15.66 10.84
CA VAL A 202 -17.03 15.31 10.31
C VAL A 202 -16.00 16.41 10.57
N GLN A 203 -16.43 17.68 10.70
CA GLN A 203 -15.55 18.81 10.96
C GLN A 203 -15.17 18.99 12.43
N ALA A 204 -15.85 18.29 13.36
CA ALA A 204 -15.55 18.38 14.79
C ALA A 204 -14.17 17.77 15.10
N ASP A 205 -13.40 18.42 15.98
CA ASP A 205 -12.07 17.99 16.36
C ASP A 205 -12.06 16.56 16.93
N ALA A 206 -13.07 16.23 17.73
CA ALA A 206 -13.24 14.87 18.26
C ALA A 206 -13.42 13.82 17.15
N THR A 207 -14.19 14.14 16.10
CA THR A 207 -14.42 13.24 14.98
C THR A 207 -13.15 13.09 14.12
N ARG A 208 -12.42 14.18 13.86
CA ARG A 208 -11.13 14.13 13.16
C ARG A 208 -10.11 13.28 13.90
N SER A 209 -10.04 13.46 15.23
CA SER A 209 -9.17 12.64 16.08
C SER A 209 -9.58 11.16 16.10
N ALA A 210 -10.89 10.86 16.12
CA ALA A 210 -11.39 9.49 16.04
C ALA A 210 -11.08 8.85 14.67
N LEU A 211 -11.23 9.58 13.57
CA LEU A 211 -10.88 9.13 12.22
C LEU A 211 -9.37 8.85 12.06
N PHE A 212 -8.55 9.73 12.65
CA PHE A 212 -7.10 9.50 12.71
C PHE A 212 -6.76 8.22 13.47
N ALA A 213 -7.34 8.04 14.68
CA ALA A 213 -7.15 6.83 15.46
C ALA A 213 -7.62 5.58 14.71
N ALA A 214 -8.79 5.64 14.05
CA ALA A 214 -9.31 4.55 13.22
C ALA A 214 -8.33 4.20 12.09
N SER A 215 -7.73 5.19 11.42
CA SER A 215 -6.73 4.96 10.36
C SER A 215 -5.46 4.32 10.89
N ALA A 216 -4.95 4.76 12.04
CA ALA A 216 -3.76 4.19 12.67
C ALA A 216 -4.01 2.74 13.15
N ILE A 217 -5.17 2.47 13.76
CA ILE A 217 -5.56 1.12 14.19
C ILE A 217 -5.74 0.20 12.98
N THR A 218 -6.39 0.68 11.92
CA THR A 218 -6.58 -0.10 10.68
C THR A 218 -5.25 -0.41 10.01
N LEU A 219 -4.32 0.55 9.98
CA LEU A 219 -2.97 0.31 9.47
C LEU A 219 -2.22 -0.71 10.33
N ALA A 220 -2.32 -0.64 11.66
CA ALA A 220 -1.72 -1.63 12.56
C ALA A 220 -2.30 -3.04 12.32
N LEU A 221 -3.62 -3.14 12.13
CA LEU A 221 -4.29 -4.40 11.78
C LEU A 221 -3.83 -4.92 10.42
N ALA A 222 -3.69 -4.05 9.42
CA ALA A 222 -3.21 -4.40 8.09
C ALA A 222 -1.75 -4.90 8.13
N VAL A 223 -0.89 -4.28 8.93
CA VAL A 223 0.48 -4.76 9.20
C VAL A 223 0.44 -6.16 9.80
N PHE A 224 -0.42 -6.38 10.80
CA PHE A 224 -0.58 -7.70 11.41
C PHE A 224 -1.09 -8.76 10.41
N VAL A 225 -2.11 -8.43 9.61
CA VAL A 225 -2.66 -9.34 8.58
C VAL A 225 -1.60 -9.66 7.53
N THR A 226 -0.88 -8.64 7.03
CA THR A 226 0.19 -8.84 6.04
C THR A 226 1.31 -9.72 6.62
N TRP A 227 1.72 -9.47 7.87
CA TRP A 227 2.69 -10.30 8.57
C TRP A 227 2.21 -11.75 8.72
N ALA A 228 0.96 -11.97 9.12
CA ALA A 228 0.38 -13.30 9.25
C ALA A 228 0.32 -14.04 7.90
N ILE A 229 -0.06 -13.38 6.82
CA ILE A 229 -0.08 -13.94 5.46
C ILE A 229 1.35 -14.31 5.04
N VAL A 230 2.29 -13.38 5.12
CA VAL A 230 3.67 -13.55 4.65
C VAL A 230 4.42 -14.59 5.50
N GLY A 231 4.16 -14.66 6.81
CA GLY A 231 4.73 -15.65 7.73
C GLY A 231 4.16 -17.05 7.59
N SER A 232 3.03 -17.21 6.92
CA SER A 232 2.33 -18.48 6.74
C SER A 232 2.97 -19.37 5.65
N LYS A 233 2.47 -20.59 5.50
CA LYS A 233 2.82 -21.46 4.36
C LYS A 233 2.45 -20.79 3.03
N TYR A 234 1.40 -20.00 3.02
CA TYR A 234 0.95 -19.28 1.84
C TYR A 234 1.95 -18.18 1.43
N GLY A 235 2.53 -17.45 2.38
CA GLY A 235 3.57 -16.46 2.10
C GLY A 235 4.82 -17.07 1.45
N LYS A 236 5.19 -18.30 1.83
CA LYS A 236 6.26 -19.04 1.15
C LYS A 236 5.92 -19.35 -0.31
N LEU A 237 4.65 -19.69 -0.59
CA LEU A 237 4.18 -19.92 -1.95
C LEU A 237 4.16 -18.63 -2.77
N LEU A 238 3.79 -17.48 -2.16
CA LEU A 238 3.87 -16.16 -2.82
C LEU A 238 5.31 -15.86 -3.27
N MET A 239 6.29 -16.04 -2.38
CA MET A 239 7.69 -15.83 -2.71
C MET A 239 8.20 -16.84 -3.75
N ALA A 240 7.78 -18.11 -3.68
CA ALA A 240 8.14 -19.11 -4.68
C ALA A 240 7.59 -18.75 -6.08
N VAL A 241 6.37 -18.22 -6.16
CA VAL A 241 5.78 -17.74 -7.42
C VAL A 241 6.54 -16.51 -7.92
N ARG A 242 6.93 -15.58 -7.04
CA ARG A 242 7.72 -14.40 -7.39
C ARG A 242 9.09 -14.77 -7.98
N ASP A 243 9.78 -15.71 -7.33
CA ASP A 243 11.18 -16.01 -7.65
C ASP A 243 11.30 -17.03 -8.81
N ALA A 244 10.37 -18.00 -8.91
CA ALA A 244 10.40 -19.03 -9.93
C ALA A 244 8.99 -19.61 -10.21
N GLU A 245 8.14 -18.85 -10.90
CA GLU A 245 6.75 -19.27 -11.19
C GLU A 245 6.66 -20.61 -11.93
N SER A 246 7.51 -20.84 -12.94
CA SER A 246 7.53 -22.09 -13.69
C SER A 246 7.84 -23.29 -12.80
N ARG A 247 8.84 -23.19 -11.92
CA ARG A 247 9.18 -24.27 -10.98
C ARG A 247 8.04 -24.55 -10.00
N THR A 248 7.37 -23.50 -9.51
CA THR A 248 6.22 -23.63 -8.62
C THR A 248 5.07 -24.38 -9.28
N ARG A 249 4.84 -24.15 -10.59
CA ARG A 249 3.86 -24.89 -11.41
C ARG A 249 4.25 -26.37 -11.58
N PHE A 250 5.51 -26.67 -11.82
CA PHE A 250 6.00 -28.06 -11.92
C PHE A 250 5.81 -28.85 -10.62
N LEU A 251 5.81 -28.18 -9.47
CA LEU A 251 5.50 -28.79 -8.17
C LEU A 251 3.99 -29.01 -7.94
N GLY A 252 3.15 -28.75 -8.95
CA GLY A 252 1.70 -28.96 -8.90
C GLY A 252 0.89 -27.80 -8.33
N TRP A 253 1.51 -26.66 -7.98
CA TRP A 253 0.79 -25.50 -7.47
C TRP A 253 0.21 -24.64 -8.59
N ARG A 254 -1.04 -24.22 -8.43
CA ARG A 254 -1.71 -23.30 -9.37
C ARG A 254 -1.32 -21.86 -9.05
N ALA A 255 -0.29 -21.35 -9.72
CA ALA A 255 0.22 -20.00 -9.52
C ALA A 255 -0.87 -18.91 -9.71
N GLU A 256 -1.84 -19.16 -10.61
CA GLU A 256 -2.97 -18.26 -10.89
C GLU A 256 -3.80 -18.01 -9.63
N ASN A 257 -4.14 -19.06 -8.87
CA ASN A 257 -4.95 -18.92 -7.66
C ASN A 257 -4.18 -18.22 -6.54
N ILE A 258 -2.87 -18.45 -6.47
CA ILE A 258 -2.00 -17.81 -5.49
C ILE A 258 -1.92 -16.30 -5.76
N LYS A 259 -1.73 -15.92 -7.01
CA LYS A 259 -1.73 -14.52 -7.46
C LYS A 259 -3.09 -13.85 -7.23
N LEU A 260 -4.18 -14.54 -7.59
CA LEU A 260 -5.54 -14.03 -7.47
C LEU A 260 -5.90 -13.69 -6.02
N PHE A 261 -5.59 -14.58 -5.09
CA PHE A 261 -5.86 -14.33 -3.66
C PHE A 261 -5.08 -13.10 -3.15
N ALA A 262 -3.76 -13.03 -3.41
CA ALA A 262 -2.95 -11.90 -2.97
C ALA A 262 -3.45 -10.57 -3.57
N PHE A 263 -3.82 -10.58 -4.86
CA PHE A 263 -4.34 -9.42 -5.57
C PHE A 263 -5.68 -8.95 -5.00
N THR A 264 -6.60 -9.90 -4.71
CA THR A 264 -7.91 -9.58 -4.13
C THR A 264 -7.78 -9.04 -2.70
N VAL A 265 -6.96 -9.66 -1.85
CA VAL A 265 -6.71 -9.15 -0.48
C VAL A 265 -6.11 -7.74 -0.51
N SER A 266 -5.12 -7.53 -1.36
CA SER A 266 -4.49 -6.22 -1.57
C SER A 266 -5.49 -5.15 -2.02
N ALA A 267 -6.38 -5.48 -2.98
CA ALA A 267 -7.41 -4.57 -3.45
C ALA A 267 -8.43 -4.21 -2.35
N VAL A 268 -8.82 -5.17 -1.51
CA VAL A 268 -9.66 -4.90 -0.34
C VAL A 268 -8.97 -3.96 0.63
N MET A 269 -7.69 -4.18 0.93
CA MET A 269 -6.91 -3.27 1.79
C MET A 269 -6.84 -1.85 1.20
N ALA A 270 -6.64 -1.74 -0.12
CA ALA A 270 -6.66 -0.45 -0.82
C ALA A 270 -8.03 0.22 -0.75
N GLY A 271 -9.13 -0.53 -0.88
CA GLY A 271 -10.50 -0.02 -0.71
C GLY A 271 -10.76 0.52 0.70
N ILE A 272 -10.31 -0.19 1.73
CA ILE A 272 -10.39 0.29 3.12
C ILE A 272 -9.61 1.60 3.30
N ALA A 273 -8.41 1.70 2.70
CA ALA A 273 -7.62 2.92 2.73
C ALA A 273 -8.39 4.11 2.13
N GLY A 274 -9.04 3.91 0.98
CA GLY A 274 -9.89 4.92 0.34
C GLY A 274 -11.09 5.32 1.18
N ALA A 275 -11.76 4.37 1.81
CA ALA A 275 -12.89 4.64 2.68
C ALA A 275 -12.52 5.47 3.92
N LEU A 276 -11.35 5.26 4.51
CA LEU A 276 -10.84 6.05 5.63
C LEU A 276 -10.31 7.43 5.20
N TYR A 277 -9.85 7.54 3.95
CA TYR A 277 -9.34 8.78 3.37
C TYR A 277 -10.45 9.83 3.18
N VAL A 278 -11.59 9.42 2.65
CA VAL A 278 -12.67 10.34 2.24
C VAL A 278 -13.19 11.23 3.37
N PRO A 279 -13.56 10.75 4.55
CA PRO A 279 -14.04 11.62 5.62
C PRO A 279 -12.97 12.53 6.20
N GLN A 280 -11.67 12.21 6.03
CA GLN A 280 -10.56 13.04 6.51
C GLN A 280 -10.21 14.17 5.54
N VAL A 281 -10.38 13.94 4.24
CA VAL A 281 -10.07 14.93 3.20
C VAL A 281 -11.29 15.76 2.83
N GLY A 282 -12.50 15.20 2.97
CA GLY A 282 -13.76 15.89 2.72
C GLY A 282 -14.18 15.89 1.25
N ILE A 283 -13.48 15.16 0.39
CA ILE A 283 -13.79 15.04 -1.04
C ILE A 283 -13.33 13.69 -1.58
N ILE A 284 -14.05 13.17 -2.56
CA ILE A 284 -13.60 12.13 -3.47
C ILE A 284 -14.03 12.50 -4.88
N ASN A 285 -13.11 12.52 -5.82
CA ASN A 285 -13.38 12.85 -7.22
C ASN A 285 -12.74 11.82 -8.17
N PRO A 286 -13.09 11.81 -9.44
CA PRO A 286 -12.54 10.86 -10.39
C PRO A 286 -11.02 10.95 -10.57
N GLY A 287 -10.40 12.07 -10.24
CA GLY A 287 -8.94 12.21 -10.27
C GLY A 287 -8.20 11.19 -9.42
N GLU A 288 -8.85 10.59 -8.40
CA GLU A 288 -8.23 9.49 -7.64
C GLU A 288 -7.99 8.22 -8.48
N PHE A 289 -8.71 8.05 -9.60
CA PHE A 289 -8.44 7.00 -10.59
C PHE A 289 -7.29 7.34 -11.53
N GLU A 290 -6.70 8.53 -11.49
CA GLU A 290 -5.63 8.88 -12.43
C GLU A 290 -4.46 7.89 -12.32
N PRO A 291 -3.91 7.44 -13.47
CA PRO A 291 -2.75 6.56 -13.49
C PRO A 291 -1.54 7.10 -12.74
N SER A 292 -1.38 8.43 -12.70
CA SER A 292 -0.36 9.16 -11.93
C SER A 292 -0.39 8.81 -10.44
N ASN A 293 -1.58 8.70 -9.83
CA ASN A 293 -1.74 8.33 -8.43
C ASN A 293 -1.26 6.90 -8.17
N SER A 294 -1.58 5.96 -9.07
CA SER A 294 -1.08 4.58 -8.95
C SER A 294 0.44 4.50 -9.07
N ILE A 295 1.06 5.31 -9.93
CA ILE A 295 2.52 5.41 -10.06
C ILE A 295 3.13 6.01 -8.78
N GLU A 296 2.49 7.02 -8.21
CA GLU A 296 2.95 7.62 -6.94
C GLU A 296 3.01 6.58 -5.80
N VAL A 297 2.02 5.70 -5.70
CA VAL A 297 2.01 4.58 -4.73
C VAL A 297 3.19 3.63 -4.93
N VAL A 298 3.53 3.33 -6.20
CA VAL A 298 4.72 2.52 -6.52
C VAL A 298 6.00 3.22 -6.05
N VAL A 299 6.10 4.53 -6.24
CA VAL A 299 7.25 5.32 -5.75
C VAL A 299 7.36 5.23 -4.23
N TRP A 300 6.25 5.36 -3.48
CA TRP A 300 6.27 5.24 -2.03
C TRP A 300 6.80 3.87 -1.57
N ALA A 301 6.31 2.79 -2.17
CA ALA A 301 6.77 1.44 -1.84
C ALA A 301 8.24 1.21 -2.23
N ALA A 302 8.69 1.77 -3.37
CA ALA A 302 10.09 1.67 -3.82
C ALA A 302 11.05 2.43 -2.90
N VAL A 303 10.71 3.68 -2.55
CA VAL A 303 11.50 4.53 -1.63
C VAL A 303 11.66 3.85 -0.28
N GLY A 304 10.58 3.35 0.27
CA GLY A 304 10.59 2.69 1.59
C GLY A 304 11.37 1.39 1.61
N GLY A 305 11.22 0.58 0.57
CA GLY A 305 11.85 -0.73 0.42
C GLY A 305 10.84 -1.84 0.15
N ARG A 306 10.77 -2.24 -1.11
CA ARG A 306 9.88 -3.29 -1.61
C ARG A 306 10.13 -4.63 -0.92
N GLY A 307 9.04 -5.34 -0.56
CA GLY A 307 9.11 -6.65 0.09
C GLY A 307 9.51 -6.59 1.56
N THR A 308 9.31 -5.41 2.18
CA THR A 308 9.51 -5.22 3.62
C THR A 308 8.25 -4.58 4.19
N ILE A 309 7.51 -5.24 5.04
CA ILE A 309 6.20 -4.75 5.54
C ILE A 309 6.27 -3.30 6.07
N VAL A 310 7.38 -2.91 6.69
CA VAL A 310 7.58 -1.59 7.28
C VAL A 310 8.03 -0.53 6.26
N GLY A 311 8.77 -0.96 5.23
CA GLY A 311 9.30 -0.06 4.21
C GLY A 311 8.26 0.80 3.52
N PRO A 312 7.23 0.21 2.89
CA PRO A 312 6.17 0.95 2.21
C PRO A 312 5.49 1.99 3.08
N ILE A 313 5.31 1.70 4.37
CA ILE A 313 4.74 2.64 5.36
C ILE A 313 5.65 3.85 5.52
N ILE A 314 6.94 3.62 5.78
CA ILE A 314 7.93 4.69 5.92
C ILE A 314 8.02 5.51 4.63
N GLY A 315 8.08 4.84 3.47
CA GLY A 315 8.16 5.50 2.18
C GLY A 315 6.93 6.39 1.90
N ALA A 316 5.73 5.89 2.17
CA ALA A 316 4.50 6.66 2.00
C ALA A 316 4.48 7.89 2.92
N LEU A 317 4.82 7.73 4.20
CA LEU A 317 4.87 8.85 5.15
C LEU A 317 5.92 9.90 4.74
N MET A 318 7.14 9.48 4.39
CA MET A 318 8.22 10.39 4.01
C MET A 318 7.93 11.14 2.71
N VAL A 319 7.48 10.43 1.66
CA VAL A 319 7.23 11.06 0.36
C VAL A 319 6.05 12.02 0.45
N ASN A 320 4.97 11.67 1.16
CA ASN A 320 3.80 12.54 1.30
C ASN A 320 4.07 13.74 2.23
N ALA A 321 4.85 13.57 3.30
CA ALA A 321 5.32 14.69 4.10
C ALA A 321 6.21 15.63 3.28
N GLY A 322 7.16 15.07 2.52
CA GLY A 322 7.99 15.81 1.58
C GLY A 322 7.16 16.54 0.50
N LYS A 323 6.14 15.86 -0.07
CA LYS A 323 5.18 16.44 -1.03
C LYS A 323 4.50 17.69 -0.45
N SER A 324 3.95 17.57 0.75
CA SER A 324 3.23 18.67 1.38
C SER A 324 4.13 19.85 1.70
N TRP A 325 5.36 19.60 2.14
CA TRP A 325 6.35 20.64 2.37
C TRP A 325 6.77 21.29 1.05
N PHE A 326 7.11 20.49 0.04
CA PHE A 326 7.62 20.98 -1.24
C PHE A 326 6.57 21.76 -2.02
N THR A 327 5.32 21.31 -2.04
CA THR A 327 4.20 22.04 -2.67
C THR A 327 3.86 23.34 -1.96
N GLY A 328 4.14 23.45 -0.66
CA GLY A 328 4.02 24.72 0.08
C GLY A 328 5.08 25.75 -0.31
N VAL A 329 6.30 25.30 -0.66
CA VAL A 329 7.43 26.17 -0.98
C VAL A 329 7.55 26.44 -2.50
N LEU A 330 7.41 25.39 -3.32
CA LEU A 330 7.63 25.43 -4.77
C LEU A 330 6.57 24.59 -5.51
N PRO A 331 5.29 25.03 -5.57
CA PRO A 331 4.18 24.22 -6.09
C PRO A 331 4.37 23.72 -7.53
N ALA A 332 4.94 24.57 -8.41
CA ALA A 332 5.13 24.24 -9.82
C ALA A 332 6.21 23.17 -10.07
N PHE A 333 7.11 22.93 -9.11
CA PHE A 333 8.25 22.02 -9.28
C PHE A 333 8.04 20.64 -8.68
N TRP A 334 6.90 20.39 -8.02
CA TRP A 334 6.65 19.11 -7.35
C TRP A 334 6.77 17.89 -8.28
N LEU A 335 6.20 17.96 -9.47
CA LEU A 335 6.25 16.84 -10.43
C LEU A 335 7.68 16.53 -10.87
N PHE A 336 8.52 17.55 -11.05
CA PHE A 336 9.95 17.36 -11.34
C PHE A 336 10.69 16.76 -10.15
N ALA A 337 10.38 17.20 -8.94
CA ALA A 337 10.95 16.62 -7.72
C ALA A 337 10.56 15.15 -7.55
N LEU A 338 9.30 14.78 -7.81
CA LEU A 338 8.81 13.40 -7.78
C LEU A 338 9.52 12.54 -8.84
N GLY A 339 9.64 13.04 -10.07
CA GLY A 339 10.38 12.35 -11.13
C GLY A 339 11.86 12.17 -10.80
N GLY A 340 12.50 13.21 -10.30
CA GLY A 340 13.89 13.17 -9.82
C GLY A 340 14.07 12.20 -8.65
N LEU A 341 13.14 12.18 -7.70
CA LEU A 341 13.12 11.23 -6.58
C LEU A 341 13.03 9.77 -7.11
N PHE A 342 12.14 9.51 -8.06
CA PHE A 342 12.00 8.17 -8.64
C PHE A 342 13.30 7.70 -9.32
N VAL A 343 13.93 8.58 -10.11
CA VAL A 343 15.23 8.28 -10.74
C VAL A 343 16.31 8.04 -9.70
N ALA A 344 16.40 8.92 -8.69
CA ALA A 344 17.38 8.79 -7.61
C ALA A 344 17.20 7.49 -6.83
N VAL A 345 15.96 7.12 -6.47
CA VAL A 345 15.68 5.87 -5.75
C VAL A 345 16.05 4.65 -6.60
N THR A 346 15.71 4.66 -7.88
CA THR A 346 16.02 3.55 -8.77
C THR A 346 17.53 3.34 -8.95
N LEU A 347 18.31 4.44 -9.04
CA LEU A 347 19.75 4.39 -9.24
C LEU A 347 20.54 4.13 -7.95
N PHE A 348 20.18 4.80 -6.85
CA PHE A 348 20.97 4.82 -5.62
C PHE A 348 20.41 3.92 -4.52
N LEU A 349 19.10 3.63 -4.53
CA LEU A 349 18.40 2.89 -3.48
C LEU A 349 17.61 1.69 -4.04
N PRO A 350 18.24 0.77 -4.78
CA PRO A 350 17.53 -0.35 -5.42
C PRO A 350 16.80 -1.27 -4.42
N LYS A 351 17.19 -1.25 -3.14
CA LYS A 351 16.55 -1.97 -2.03
C LYS A 351 15.69 -1.07 -1.13
N GLY A 352 15.56 0.21 -1.48
CA GLY A 352 14.91 1.22 -0.66
C GLY A 352 15.63 1.53 0.66
N ILE A 353 15.06 2.44 1.46
CA ILE A 353 15.65 2.92 2.72
C ILE A 353 15.84 1.78 3.71
N VAL A 354 14.82 0.94 3.91
CA VAL A 354 14.87 -0.17 4.87
C VAL A 354 15.86 -1.23 4.42
N GLY A 355 15.91 -1.58 3.13
CA GLY A 355 16.84 -2.56 2.60
C GLY A 355 18.31 -2.08 2.64
N MET A 356 18.57 -0.79 2.47
CA MET A 356 19.89 -0.19 2.63
C MET A 356 20.34 -0.24 4.09
N TRP A 357 19.46 0.09 5.03
CA TRP A 357 19.72 -0.03 6.47
C TRP A 357 20.07 -1.45 6.89
N ASP A 358 19.37 -2.45 6.33
CA ASP A 358 19.64 -3.86 6.60
C ASP A 358 20.98 -4.32 6.02
N SER A 359 21.32 -3.87 4.82
CA SER A 359 22.60 -4.15 4.19
C SER A 359 23.77 -3.55 5.00
N TRP A 360 23.61 -2.32 5.46
CA TRP A 360 24.61 -1.63 6.27
C TRP A 360 24.82 -2.33 7.63
N ARG A 361 23.72 -2.70 8.31
CA ARG A 361 23.80 -3.47 9.57
C ARG A 361 24.39 -4.87 9.38
N GLY A 362 24.08 -5.54 8.28
CA GLY A 362 24.65 -6.84 7.94
C GLY A 362 26.17 -6.75 7.75
N ASN A 363 26.63 -5.73 7.01
CA ASN A 363 28.05 -5.48 6.82
C ASN A 363 28.78 -5.14 8.15
N ALA A 364 28.15 -4.30 8.99
CA ALA A 364 28.72 -3.96 10.29
C ALA A 364 28.84 -5.17 11.24
N ARG A 365 27.87 -6.10 11.19
CA ARG A 365 27.95 -7.37 11.94
C ARG A 365 29.04 -8.28 11.40
N ALA A 366 29.11 -8.44 10.07
CA ALA A 366 30.15 -9.26 9.43
C ALA A 366 31.58 -8.74 9.74
N LEU A 367 31.77 -7.42 9.75
CA LEU A 367 33.03 -6.79 10.13
C LEU A 367 33.37 -7.04 11.61
N ARG A 368 32.38 -6.97 12.49
CA ARG A 368 32.55 -7.23 13.92
C ARG A 368 32.85 -8.71 14.19
N GLU A 369 32.19 -9.63 13.50
CA GLU A 369 32.45 -11.06 13.58
C GLU A 369 33.83 -11.39 13.03
N ALA A 370 34.26 -10.72 11.96
CA ALA A 370 35.61 -10.85 11.42
C ALA A 370 36.70 -10.33 12.38
N SER A 371 36.46 -9.19 13.06
CA SER A 371 37.40 -8.65 14.05
C SER A 371 37.51 -9.54 15.28
N ILE A 372 36.39 -10.10 15.77
CA ILE A 372 36.41 -11.06 16.90
C ILE A 372 37.14 -12.37 16.52
N ALA A 373 36.92 -12.84 15.27
CA ALA A 373 37.64 -14.02 14.77
C ALA A 373 39.12 -13.78 14.59
N GLU A 374 39.53 -12.57 14.23
CA GLU A 374 40.93 -12.14 14.11
C GLU A 374 41.58 -12.02 15.49
N GLU A 375 40.87 -11.46 16.49
CA GLU A 375 41.32 -11.41 17.88
C GLU A 375 41.42 -12.82 18.50
N ALA A 376 40.50 -13.73 18.18
CA ALA A 376 40.54 -15.13 18.64
C ALA A 376 41.65 -15.95 17.93
N GLY A 377 42.05 -15.59 16.72
CA GLY A 377 43.09 -16.25 15.93
C GLY A 377 44.50 -15.86 16.34
N THR A 378 44.68 -14.96 17.30
CA THR A 378 45.96 -14.63 17.92
C THR A 378 46.41 -15.65 19.00
N ASP A 379 45.54 -16.63 19.33
CA ASP A 379 45.90 -17.76 20.17
C ASP A 379 46.64 -18.84 19.33
N PRO A 380 47.93 -19.13 19.54
CA PRO A 380 48.69 -20.05 18.71
C PRO A 380 48.18 -21.51 18.74
N ASP A 381 47.28 -21.85 19.67
CA ASP A 381 46.70 -23.18 19.83
C ASP A 381 45.37 -23.39 19.15
N VAL A 382 44.78 -22.36 18.51
CA VAL A 382 43.48 -22.45 17.79
C VAL A 382 43.71 -22.56 16.28
N PRO A 383 43.31 -23.66 15.63
CA PRO A 383 43.42 -23.78 14.17
C PRO A 383 42.61 -22.68 13.46
N PRO A 384 43.17 -22.06 12.41
CA PRO A 384 42.51 -20.98 11.70
C PRO A 384 41.15 -21.45 11.17
N PRO A 385 40.08 -20.60 11.24
CA PRO A 385 38.78 -20.95 10.72
C PRO A 385 38.86 -21.29 9.22
N PRO A 386 38.08 -22.24 8.73
CA PRO A 386 38.16 -22.67 7.34
C PRO A 386 37.91 -21.44 6.43
N LYS A 387 38.89 -21.16 5.54
CA LYS A 387 38.76 -20.09 4.55
C LYS A 387 37.48 -20.34 3.74
N ILE A 388 36.47 -19.51 3.96
CA ILE A 388 35.29 -19.47 3.08
C ILE A 388 35.82 -18.99 1.73
N VAL A 389 36.11 -19.92 0.83
CA VAL A 389 36.39 -19.61 -0.58
C VAL A 389 35.12 -18.95 -1.11
N ARG A 390 35.11 -17.63 -1.16
CA ARG A 390 34.10 -16.91 -1.95
C ARG A 390 34.27 -17.43 -3.37
N SER A 391 33.34 -18.27 -3.81
CA SER A 391 33.16 -18.59 -5.22
C SER A 391 33.08 -17.23 -5.94
N ALA A 392 34.15 -16.90 -6.66
CA ALA A 392 34.16 -15.73 -7.51
C ALA A 392 32.91 -15.81 -8.39
N ALA A 393 32.09 -14.77 -8.35
CA ALA A 393 30.98 -14.65 -9.25
C ALA A 393 31.49 -14.87 -10.66
N ARG A 394 31.10 -15.98 -11.29
CA ARG A 394 31.40 -16.24 -12.69
C ARG A 394 30.76 -15.12 -13.50
N THR A 395 31.56 -14.33 -14.15
CA THR A 395 31.11 -13.36 -15.15
C THR A 395 30.32 -14.08 -16.24
N PRO A 396 29.20 -13.52 -16.71
CA PRO A 396 28.47 -14.07 -17.87
C PRO A 396 29.39 -13.97 -19.10
N GLY A 397 29.96 -15.07 -19.54
CA GLY A 397 30.82 -15.12 -20.72
C GLY A 397 31.79 -16.29 -20.80
N ASP A 398 32.03 -17.00 -19.69
CA ASP A 398 33.04 -18.09 -19.64
C ASP A 398 32.41 -19.48 -19.94
N TRP A 399 31.79 -19.62 -21.10
CA TRP A 399 31.29 -20.87 -21.66
C TRP A 399 32.17 -21.36 -22.82
N SER A 400 33.46 -21.12 -22.78
CA SER A 400 34.35 -21.70 -23.77
C SER A 400 35.18 -22.82 -23.17
N ALA A 401 34.89 -24.03 -23.63
CA ALA A 401 35.75 -25.20 -23.75
C ALA A 401 36.35 -25.79 -22.48
N SER A 402 35.69 -26.81 -21.91
CA SER A 402 36.33 -28.07 -21.54
C SER A 402 35.24 -29.10 -21.18
N GLY A 403 34.54 -29.60 -22.18
CA GLY A 403 33.90 -30.91 -22.09
C GLY A 403 34.95 -31.99 -22.41
N PRO A 404 34.93 -33.15 -21.73
CA PRO A 404 35.82 -34.24 -22.10
C PRO A 404 35.42 -34.74 -23.50
N GLU A 405 36.43 -34.91 -24.37
CA GLU A 405 36.28 -35.56 -25.66
C GLU A 405 35.66 -36.96 -25.50
N PRO A 406 34.70 -37.38 -26.36
CA PRO A 406 34.22 -38.74 -26.37
C PRO A 406 35.30 -39.66 -26.89
N GLN A 407 35.70 -40.66 -26.09
CA GLN A 407 36.54 -41.76 -26.52
C GLN A 407 35.78 -42.60 -27.57
N PRO A 408 36.42 -43.05 -28.63
CA PRO A 408 35.81 -43.92 -29.61
C PRO A 408 35.60 -45.31 -29.02
N ALA A 409 34.39 -45.82 -29.23
CA ALA A 409 34.03 -47.19 -28.89
C ALA A 409 34.79 -48.18 -29.79
N GLU A 410 35.52 -49.11 -29.16
CA GLU A 410 35.86 -50.40 -29.77
C GLU A 410 34.75 -51.42 -29.56
#